data_fd1d962c3ee843e8e0e2f29ecc14908d
#
_entry.id   fd1d962c3ee843e8e0e2f29ecc14908d
#
_cell.length_a   1.000
_cell.length_b   1.000
_cell.length_c   1.000
_cell.angle_alpha   90.00
_cell.angle_beta   90.00
_cell.angle_gamma   90.00
#
_symmetry.space_group_name_H-M   'P 1'
#
loop_
_entity.id
_entity.type
_entity.pdbx_description
1 polymer ?
#
loop_
_entity_poly.entity_id
_entity_poly.type
_entity_poly.pdbx_seq_one_letter_code
_entity_poly.pdbx_strand_id
1 'polypeptide(L)'
;MRRLLPFLLLLAACTTQAAPTTPAPDVQTALAPLASPTPSVAATLTPEPGFTLLPATPLTPIPLTNTPTPCENNAEFISDLTVPDFTQVVPGAVIDKRWQIRNTGACDWGPGYRVVFFEGNSMNAAAEHALYPAKAGNEAVVQIAMTAPPVPGDYTGRWQLRDEQGKTFGQVLFIKITVIGLSSPTPGP
;
A
#
# COMPACT_ATOMS: atom_id res chain seq x y z
N MET A 1 60.88 -3.23 38.14
CA MET A 1 60.23 -4.56 38.18
C MET A 1 59.03 -4.51 37.20
N ARG A 2 59.22 -5.02 35.99
CA ARG A 2 58.28 -4.94 34.88
C ARG A 2 57.52 -6.25 34.85
N ARG A 3 56.20 -6.22 35.16
CA ARG A 3 55.33 -7.40 35.09
C ARG A 3 54.69 -7.44 33.69
N LEU A 4 55.08 -8.44 32.87
CA LEU A 4 54.44 -8.82 31.62
C LEU A 4 53.18 -9.61 31.93
N LEU A 5 52.00 -9.14 31.49
CA LEU A 5 50.79 -9.95 31.40
C LEU A 5 50.74 -10.66 30.03
N PRO A 6 50.40 -11.92 29.94
CA PRO A 6 50.18 -12.58 28.65
C PRO A 6 48.79 -12.26 28.11
N PHE A 7 48.77 -11.84 26.85
CA PHE A 7 47.58 -11.59 26.06
C PHE A 7 46.99 -12.93 25.59
N LEU A 8 45.87 -13.32 26.14
CA LEU A 8 45.15 -14.53 25.76
C LEU A 8 44.28 -14.25 24.54
N LEU A 9 44.70 -14.72 23.34
CA LEU A 9 43.91 -14.68 22.11
C LEU A 9 42.78 -15.72 22.21
N LEU A 10 41.54 -15.24 22.37
CA LEU A 10 40.32 -16.04 22.15
C LEU A 10 40.00 -16.07 20.65
N LEU A 11 40.28 -17.21 20.01
CA LEU A 11 39.75 -17.49 18.66
C LEU A 11 38.24 -17.83 18.79
N ALA A 12 37.39 -16.92 18.35
CA ALA A 12 35.98 -17.20 18.17
C ALA A 12 35.78 -17.96 16.83
N ALA A 13 35.46 -19.24 16.94
CA ALA A 13 35.05 -20.06 15.79
C ALA A 13 33.64 -19.65 15.35
N CYS A 14 33.48 -19.03 14.18
CA CYS A 14 32.19 -18.86 13.53
C CYS A 14 31.69 -20.21 12.99
N THR A 15 30.74 -20.82 13.69
CA THR A 15 29.94 -21.93 13.16
C THR A 15 28.86 -21.36 12.25
N THR A 16 29.04 -21.58 10.95
CA THR A 16 28.01 -21.32 9.94
C THR A 16 26.90 -22.36 10.10
N GLN A 17 25.78 -21.98 10.66
CA GLN A 17 24.58 -22.82 10.76
C GLN A 17 23.84 -22.75 9.44
N ALA A 18 23.81 -23.86 8.70
CA ALA A 18 23.02 -24.01 7.48
C ALA A 18 21.54 -23.98 7.83
N ALA A 19 20.76 -23.17 7.14
CA ALA A 19 19.31 -23.11 7.24
C ALA A 19 18.67 -24.42 6.76
N PRO A 20 17.61 -24.92 7.41
CA PRO A 20 16.88 -26.09 6.94
C PRO A 20 16.12 -25.75 5.66
N THR A 21 16.41 -26.49 4.60
CA THR A 21 15.67 -26.46 3.32
C THR A 21 14.32 -27.15 3.54
N THR A 22 13.24 -26.41 3.52
CA THR A 22 11.88 -26.96 3.50
C THR A 22 11.61 -27.49 2.09
N PRO A 23 11.21 -28.77 1.91
CA PRO A 23 10.82 -29.26 0.59
C PRO A 23 9.49 -28.62 0.16
N ALA A 24 9.44 -28.19 -1.10
CA ALA A 24 8.24 -27.67 -1.73
C ALA A 24 7.17 -28.79 -1.84
N PRO A 25 5.87 -28.51 -1.65
CA PRO A 25 4.83 -29.48 -1.88
C PRO A 25 4.73 -29.79 -3.38
N ASP A 26 4.80 -31.08 -3.72
CA ASP A 26 4.50 -31.62 -5.04
C ASP A 26 3.05 -31.32 -5.41
N VAL A 27 2.88 -30.42 -6.39
CA VAL A 27 1.58 -30.18 -7.03
C VAL A 27 1.38 -31.28 -8.07
N GLN A 28 0.84 -32.43 -7.66
CA GLN A 28 0.30 -33.41 -8.58
C GLN A 28 -0.99 -32.87 -9.18
N THR A 29 -0.89 -32.38 -10.41
CA THR A 29 -2.01 -32.03 -11.27
C THR A 29 -2.76 -33.31 -11.64
N ALA A 30 -3.81 -33.63 -10.91
CA ALA A 30 -4.77 -34.66 -11.30
C ALA A 30 -5.63 -34.12 -12.45
N LEU A 31 -5.30 -34.50 -13.67
CA LEU A 31 -6.20 -34.38 -14.83
C LEU A 31 -7.35 -35.33 -14.66
N ALA A 32 -8.52 -34.83 -14.29
CA ALA A 32 -9.76 -35.54 -14.36
C ALA A 32 -10.22 -35.61 -15.86
N PRO A 33 -10.61 -36.78 -16.40
CA PRO A 33 -11.08 -36.85 -17.75
C PRO A 33 -12.45 -36.18 -17.89
N LEU A 34 -12.61 -35.30 -18.89
CA LEU A 34 -13.88 -34.74 -19.30
C LEU A 34 -14.77 -35.87 -19.80
N ALA A 35 -15.84 -36.15 -19.09
CA ALA A 35 -16.93 -36.99 -19.59
C ALA A 35 -17.67 -36.23 -20.71
N SER A 36 -17.63 -36.81 -21.92
CA SER A 36 -18.41 -36.38 -23.07
C SER A 36 -19.91 -36.51 -22.78
N PRO A 37 -20.77 -35.54 -23.02
CA PRO A 37 -22.18 -35.70 -22.91
C PRO A 37 -22.68 -36.53 -24.13
N THR A 38 -23.29 -37.67 -23.86
CA THR A 38 -24.01 -38.50 -24.82
C THR A 38 -25.20 -37.72 -25.39
N PRO A 39 -25.44 -37.69 -26.69
CA PRO A 39 -26.60 -37.02 -27.25
C PRO A 39 -27.87 -37.77 -26.85
N SER A 40 -28.74 -37.11 -26.12
CA SER A 40 -30.08 -37.60 -25.78
C SER A 40 -30.98 -37.56 -27.01
N VAL A 41 -31.63 -38.68 -27.21
CA VAL A 41 -32.58 -38.97 -28.32
C VAL A 41 -33.70 -37.93 -28.34
N ALA A 42 -33.95 -37.37 -29.51
CA ALA A 42 -35.07 -36.49 -29.76
C ALA A 42 -36.40 -37.25 -29.55
N ALA A 43 -37.17 -36.86 -28.55
CA ALA A 43 -38.55 -37.27 -28.39
C ALA A 43 -39.41 -36.53 -29.44
N THR A 44 -40.00 -37.27 -30.36
CA THR A 44 -40.98 -36.78 -31.32
C THR A 44 -42.24 -36.39 -30.55
N LEU A 45 -42.48 -35.08 -30.40
CA LEU A 45 -43.72 -34.56 -29.84
C LEU A 45 -44.80 -34.59 -30.91
N THR A 46 -45.80 -35.42 -30.70
CA THR A 46 -47.08 -35.41 -31.47
C THR A 46 -47.85 -34.14 -31.16
N PRO A 47 -48.32 -33.35 -32.13
CA PRO A 47 -49.04 -32.10 -31.81
C PRO A 47 -50.46 -32.47 -31.27
N GLU A 48 -50.72 -32.06 -30.04
CA GLU A 48 -52.05 -32.08 -29.47
C GLU A 48 -52.83 -30.84 -29.96
N PRO A 49 -54.07 -30.98 -30.45
CA PRO A 49 -54.85 -29.85 -30.93
C PRO A 49 -55.56 -29.16 -29.73
N GLY A 50 -55.35 -27.87 -29.57
CA GLY A 50 -56.34 -27.06 -28.87
C GLY A 50 -55.92 -26.25 -27.68
N PHE A 51 -54.81 -25.51 -27.74
CA PHE A 51 -54.61 -24.38 -26.82
C PHE A 51 -54.70 -23.05 -27.56
N THR A 52 -55.80 -22.33 -27.30
CA THR A 52 -55.96 -20.95 -27.72
C THR A 52 -54.95 -20.10 -26.94
N LEU A 53 -53.93 -19.60 -27.62
CA LEU A 53 -52.97 -18.67 -27.02
C LEU A 53 -53.70 -17.38 -26.70
N LEU A 54 -53.83 -17.06 -25.41
CA LEU A 54 -54.18 -15.72 -24.96
C LEU A 54 -53.09 -14.77 -25.43
N PRO A 55 -53.42 -13.54 -25.89
CA PRO A 55 -52.42 -12.58 -26.30
C PRO A 55 -51.48 -12.23 -25.11
N ALA A 56 -50.20 -12.53 -25.28
CA ALA A 56 -49.18 -12.15 -24.32
C ALA A 56 -49.14 -10.61 -24.21
N THR A 57 -49.51 -10.09 -23.07
CA THR A 57 -49.28 -8.68 -22.74
C THR A 57 -47.76 -8.43 -22.80
N PRO A 58 -47.30 -7.46 -23.56
CA PRO A 58 -45.86 -7.12 -23.56
C PRO A 58 -45.43 -6.68 -22.16
N LEU A 59 -44.57 -7.49 -21.54
CA LEU A 59 -43.89 -7.09 -20.31
C LEU A 59 -42.96 -5.92 -20.65
N THR A 60 -43.34 -4.73 -20.19
CA THR A 60 -42.47 -3.55 -20.29
C THR A 60 -41.22 -3.84 -19.47
N PRO A 61 -40.01 -3.86 -20.06
CA PRO A 61 -38.80 -4.03 -19.28
C PRO A 61 -38.67 -2.84 -18.31
N ILE A 62 -38.67 -3.12 -17.02
CA ILE A 62 -38.34 -2.15 -15.98
C ILE A 62 -36.84 -1.87 -16.13
N PRO A 63 -36.42 -0.65 -16.48
CA PRO A 63 -35.00 -0.34 -16.49
C PRO A 63 -34.47 -0.36 -15.05
N LEU A 64 -33.75 -1.42 -14.71
CA LEU A 64 -32.95 -1.46 -13.47
C LEU A 64 -31.72 -0.61 -13.68
N THR A 65 -31.88 0.71 -13.68
CA THR A 65 -30.76 1.64 -13.64
C THR A 65 -30.31 1.75 -12.18
N ASN A 66 -29.63 0.74 -11.68
CA ASN A 66 -28.83 0.88 -10.48
C ASN A 66 -27.59 1.68 -10.86
N THR A 67 -27.73 3.01 -10.94
CA THR A 67 -26.58 3.89 -10.94
C THR A 67 -25.98 3.79 -9.54
N PRO A 68 -24.76 3.22 -9.37
CA PRO A 68 -24.13 3.18 -8.06
C PRO A 68 -24.00 4.62 -7.57
N THR A 69 -24.57 4.93 -6.42
CA THR A 69 -24.33 6.23 -5.76
C THR A 69 -22.81 6.32 -5.55
N PRO A 70 -22.12 7.32 -6.11
CA PRO A 70 -20.71 7.47 -5.88
C PRO A 70 -20.46 7.61 -4.38
N CYS A 71 -19.60 6.76 -3.84
CA CYS A 71 -19.17 6.89 -2.45
C CYS A 71 -18.28 8.12 -2.30
N GLU A 72 -18.19 8.69 -1.12
CA GLU A 72 -17.35 9.85 -0.83
C GLU A 72 -16.00 9.40 -0.24
N ASN A 73 -14.91 9.90 -0.83
CA ASN A 73 -13.55 9.70 -0.31
C ASN A 73 -13.23 10.74 0.76
N ASN A 74 -12.70 10.29 1.89
CA ASN A 74 -12.14 11.17 2.91
C ASN A 74 -11.08 10.46 3.74
N ALA A 75 -10.15 11.23 4.34
CA ALA A 75 -9.09 10.71 5.19
C ALA A 75 -8.75 11.72 6.29
N GLU A 76 -8.48 11.20 7.47
CA GLU A 76 -8.03 11.95 8.64
C GLU A 76 -6.62 11.52 9.04
N PHE A 77 -5.77 12.48 9.37
CA PHE A 77 -4.48 12.24 9.99
C PHE A 77 -4.67 11.87 11.47
N ILE A 78 -3.99 10.80 11.91
CA ILE A 78 -4.05 10.35 13.31
C ILE A 78 -2.76 10.73 14.04
N SER A 79 -1.60 10.31 13.50
CA SER A 79 -0.32 10.55 14.17
C SER A 79 0.87 10.33 13.24
N ASP A 80 2.01 10.87 13.63
CA ASP A 80 3.32 10.52 13.12
C ASP A 80 3.81 9.24 13.82
N LEU A 81 3.99 8.16 13.07
CA LEU A 81 4.56 6.92 13.60
C LEU A 81 6.09 6.99 13.68
N THR A 82 6.68 7.76 12.77
CA THR A 82 8.13 7.98 12.71
C THR A 82 8.40 9.44 12.39
N VAL A 83 9.59 9.91 12.73
CA VAL A 83 10.07 11.26 12.39
C VAL A 83 9.04 12.35 12.75
N PRO A 84 8.82 12.64 14.04
CA PRO A 84 7.98 13.75 14.47
C PRO A 84 8.42 15.07 13.85
N ASP A 85 7.50 16.03 13.78
CA ASP A 85 7.84 17.36 13.27
C ASP A 85 8.99 18.01 14.03
N PHE A 86 9.81 18.78 13.31
CA PHE A 86 11.04 19.43 13.79
C PHE A 86 12.16 18.45 14.17
N THR A 87 12.09 17.17 13.76
CA THR A 87 13.20 16.26 13.95
C THR A 87 14.48 16.81 13.31
N GLN A 88 15.56 16.85 14.10
CA GLN A 88 16.87 17.25 13.60
C GLN A 88 17.54 16.07 12.89
N VAL A 89 18.06 16.31 11.70
CA VAL A 89 18.75 15.30 10.89
C VAL A 89 20.05 15.88 10.31
N VAL A 90 21.02 15.01 10.00
CA VAL A 90 22.24 15.44 9.28
C VAL A 90 21.97 15.51 7.78
N PRO A 91 22.74 16.31 7.02
CA PRO A 91 22.65 16.34 5.56
C PRO A 91 22.76 14.95 4.94
N GLY A 92 21.88 14.64 3.98
CA GLY A 92 21.86 13.36 3.28
C GLY A 92 21.32 12.17 4.08
N ALA A 93 20.83 12.39 5.31
CA ALA A 93 20.23 11.30 6.11
C ALA A 93 19.04 10.66 5.38
N VAL A 94 18.95 9.33 5.45
CA VAL A 94 17.77 8.59 4.97
C VAL A 94 16.66 8.74 6.02
N ILE A 95 15.47 9.10 5.55
CA ILE A 95 14.29 9.34 6.37
C ILE A 95 13.21 8.35 5.92
N ASP A 96 12.74 7.51 6.83
CA ASP A 96 11.57 6.64 6.63
C ASP A 96 10.36 7.27 7.34
N LYS A 97 9.66 8.16 6.65
CA LYS A 97 8.48 8.82 7.22
C LYS A 97 7.26 7.94 7.11
N ARG A 98 6.57 7.77 8.23
CA ARG A 98 5.31 7.02 8.33
C ARG A 98 4.27 7.84 9.06
N TRP A 99 3.09 7.97 8.43
CA TRP A 99 1.89 8.56 9.02
C TRP A 99 0.85 7.49 9.25
N GLN A 100 0.18 7.55 10.40
CA GLN A 100 -1.06 6.81 10.62
C GLN A 100 -2.23 7.68 10.20
N ILE A 101 -3.09 7.15 9.37
CA ILE A 101 -4.28 7.81 8.84
C ILE A 101 -5.49 6.91 9.01
N ARG A 102 -6.69 7.49 8.99
CA ARG A 102 -7.95 6.74 9.00
C ARG A 102 -8.74 7.07 7.74
N ASN A 103 -9.33 6.05 7.13
CA ASN A 103 -10.33 6.22 6.08
C ASN A 103 -11.66 6.65 6.72
N THR A 104 -11.97 7.95 6.69
CA THR A 104 -13.21 8.52 7.22
C THR A 104 -14.27 8.70 6.13
N GLY A 105 -13.98 8.28 4.90
CA GLY A 105 -14.92 8.25 3.79
C GLY A 105 -15.81 7.01 3.79
N ALA A 106 -16.68 6.94 2.78
CA ALA A 106 -17.54 5.79 2.51
C ALA A 106 -16.97 4.84 1.45
N CYS A 107 -15.92 5.26 0.71
CA CYS A 107 -15.23 4.42 -0.27
C CYS A 107 -14.15 3.57 0.39
N ASP A 108 -14.03 2.31 -0.02
CA ASP A 108 -12.85 1.51 0.28
C ASP A 108 -11.69 1.97 -0.63
N TRP A 109 -10.51 2.20 -0.05
CA TRP A 109 -9.34 2.51 -0.86
C TRP A 109 -8.78 1.24 -1.51
N GLY A 110 -8.59 1.29 -2.82
CA GLY A 110 -8.14 0.18 -3.64
C GLY A 110 -6.78 0.42 -4.30
N PRO A 111 -6.39 -0.44 -5.26
CA PRO A 111 -5.06 -0.39 -5.90
C PRO A 111 -4.79 0.88 -6.73
N GLY A 112 -5.83 1.60 -7.15
CA GLY A 112 -5.73 2.85 -7.92
C GLY A 112 -5.41 4.08 -7.08
N TYR A 113 -5.57 4.00 -5.76
CA TYR A 113 -5.34 5.12 -4.86
C TYR A 113 -3.85 5.43 -4.69
N ARG A 114 -3.52 6.71 -4.56
CA ARG A 114 -2.14 7.21 -4.48
C ARG A 114 -1.97 8.22 -3.35
N VAL A 115 -0.72 8.37 -2.91
CA VAL A 115 -0.25 9.51 -2.13
C VAL A 115 0.63 10.34 -3.06
N VAL A 116 0.32 11.60 -3.24
CA VAL A 116 0.99 12.47 -4.20
C VAL A 116 1.67 13.64 -3.52
N PHE A 117 2.84 14.01 -4.01
CA PHE A 117 3.51 15.23 -3.57
C PHE A 117 2.69 16.44 -4.01
N PHE A 118 2.44 17.33 -3.06
CA PHE A 118 1.56 18.47 -3.26
C PHE A 118 2.34 19.79 -3.28
N GLU A 119 3.21 20.02 -2.27
CA GLU A 119 3.88 21.31 -2.12
C GLU A 119 5.15 21.21 -1.24
N GLY A 120 6.07 22.16 -1.40
CA GLY A 120 7.25 22.30 -0.56
C GLY A 120 8.48 21.57 -1.10
N ASN A 121 9.22 20.90 -0.24
CA ASN A 121 10.40 20.12 -0.58
C ASN A 121 10.08 18.62 -0.49
N SER A 122 10.20 17.88 -1.60
CA SER A 122 9.93 16.43 -1.61
C SER A 122 10.99 15.61 -0.88
N MET A 123 12.14 16.22 -0.52
CA MET A 123 13.27 15.51 0.10
C MET A 123 13.69 14.29 -0.73
N ASN A 124 13.80 14.48 -2.04
CA ASN A 124 14.16 13.45 -3.02
C ASN A 124 13.23 12.23 -3.04
N ALA A 125 12.03 12.32 -2.48
CA ALA A 125 11.02 11.29 -2.62
C ALA A 125 10.37 11.32 -4.01
N ALA A 126 9.88 10.18 -4.48
CA ALA A 126 9.10 10.11 -5.72
C ALA A 126 7.82 10.96 -5.60
N ALA A 127 7.36 11.52 -6.72
CA ALA A 127 6.17 12.38 -6.73
C ALA A 127 4.88 11.64 -6.36
N GLU A 128 4.84 10.32 -6.54
CA GLU A 128 3.68 9.47 -6.25
C GLU A 128 4.10 8.16 -5.58
N HIS A 129 3.27 7.72 -4.64
CA HIS A 129 3.40 6.44 -3.95
C HIS A 129 2.05 5.71 -3.96
N ALA A 130 2.07 4.38 -3.93
CA ALA A 130 0.85 3.61 -3.75
C ALA A 130 0.28 3.86 -2.35
N LEU A 131 -1.03 4.07 -2.26
CA LEU A 131 -1.74 4.05 -0.98
C LEU A 131 -2.12 2.60 -0.66
N TYR A 132 -1.80 2.13 0.54
CA TYR A 132 -2.23 0.81 0.98
C TYR A 132 -3.76 0.74 1.07
N PRO A 133 -4.37 -0.39 0.65
CA PRO A 133 -5.80 -0.57 0.72
C PRO A 133 -6.33 -0.44 2.15
N ALA A 134 -7.43 0.29 2.33
CA ALA A 134 -8.12 0.41 3.60
C ALA A 134 -9.63 0.51 3.39
N LYS A 135 -10.40 -0.31 4.10
CA LYS A 135 -11.85 -0.21 4.10
C LYS A 135 -12.30 1.07 4.80
N ALA A 136 -13.50 1.54 4.46
CA ALA A 136 -14.15 2.64 5.17
C ALA A 136 -14.13 2.39 6.70
N GLY A 137 -13.75 3.39 7.47
CA GLY A 137 -13.60 3.34 8.93
C GLY A 137 -12.28 2.76 9.45
N ASN A 138 -11.46 2.10 8.62
CA ASN A 138 -10.22 1.48 9.04
C ASN A 138 -9.03 2.45 8.94
N GLU A 139 -7.98 2.10 9.68
CA GLU A 139 -6.69 2.80 9.65
C GLU A 139 -5.75 2.20 8.62
N ALA A 140 -4.85 3.03 8.12
CA ALA A 140 -3.78 2.66 7.21
C ALA A 140 -2.49 3.41 7.55
N VAL A 141 -1.36 2.91 7.07
CA VAL A 141 -0.06 3.57 7.19
C VAL A 141 0.38 4.06 5.82
N VAL A 142 0.67 5.35 5.72
CA VAL A 142 1.39 5.94 4.59
C VAL A 142 2.86 5.95 4.91
N GLN A 143 3.67 5.32 4.07
CA GLN A 143 5.13 5.26 4.23
C GLN A 143 5.82 5.86 3.01
N ILE A 144 6.74 6.80 3.24
CA ILE A 144 7.53 7.45 2.19
C ILE A 144 8.99 7.50 2.61
N ALA A 145 9.86 6.91 1.78
CA ALA A 145 11.30 7.04 1.93
C ALA A 145 11.77 8.37 1.31
N MET A 146 12.55 9.11 2.07
CA MET A 146 13.05 10.44 1.71
C MET A 146 14.56 10.55 2.02
N THR A 147 15.19 11.60 1.52
CA THR A 147 16.59 11.92 1.83
C THR A 147 16.68 13.38 2.25
N ALA A 148 17.28 13.65 3.40
CA ALA A 148 17.47 15.02 3.89
C ALA A 148 18.28 15.83 2.88
N PRO A 149 17.90 17.09 2.60
CA PRO A 149 18.66 18.00 1.76
C PRO A 149 20.11 18.18 2.24
N PRO A 150 21.06 18.48 1.32
CA PRO A 150 22.47 18.65 1.69
C PRO A 150 22.79 19.95 2.41
N VAL A 151 21.91 20.94 2.33
CA VAL A 151 22.11 22.26 2.93
C VAL A 151 21.39 22.34 4.27
N PRO A 152 22.05 22.86 5.35
CA PRO A 152 21.39 23.12 6.62
C PRO A 152 20.22 24.08 6.49
N GLY A 153 19.13 23.83 7.23
CA GLY A 153 17.91 24.64 7.20
C GLY A 153 16.66 23.86 7.55
N ASP A 154 15.53 24.57 7.57
CA ASP A 154 14.21 23.96 7.81
C ASP A 154 13.56 23.58 6.48
N TYR A 155 13.05 22.36 6.42
CA TYR A 155 12.40 21.81 5.23
C TYR A 155 11.02 21.26 5.57
N THR A 156 10.06 21.58 4.72
CA THR A 156 8.69 21.07 4.82
C THR A 156 8.27 20.48 3.51
N GLY A 157 7.77 19.24 3.53
CA GLY A 157 7.11 18.58 2.39
C GLY A 157 5.66 18.31 2.73
N ARG A 158 4.76 18.48 1.74
CA ARG A 158 3.33 18.23 1.87
C ARG A 158 2.86 17.22 0.85
N TRP A 159 2.01 16.30 1.30
CA TRP A 159 1.50 15.18 0.54
C TRP A 159 -0.01 15.11 0.66
N GLN A 160 -0.69 14.63 -0.36
CA GLN A 160 -2.14 14.48 -0.35
C GLN A 160 -2.56 13.15 -0.96
N LEU A 161 -3.69 12.61 -0.50
CA LEU A 161 -4.25 11.40 -1.07
C LEU A 161 -5.00 11.73 -2.36
N ARG A 162 -4.98 10.81 -3.32
CA ARG A 162 -5.64 10.93 -4.63
C ARG A 162 -6.33 9.62 -4.98
N ASP A 163 -7.56 9.70 -5.45
CA ASP A 163 -8.36 8.56 -5.90
C ASP A 163 -8.00 8.11 -7.33
N GLU A 164 -8.65 7.04 -7.78
CA GLU A 164 -8.45 6.46 -9.11
C GLU A 164 -8.82 7.41 -10.27
N GLN A 165 -9.69 8.38 -10.01
CA GLN A 165 -10.09 9.40 -10.97
C GLN A 165 -9.14 10.61 -11.01
N GLY A 166 -8.12 10.60 -10.16
CA GLY A 166 -7.15 11.69 -10.06
C GLY A 166 -7.57 12.84 -9.15
N LYS A 167 -8.71 12.71 -8.44
CA LYS A 167 -9.19 13.72 -7.50
C LYS A 167 -8.49 13.58 -6.16
N THR A 168 -7.97 14.68 -5.62
CA THR A 168 -7.38 14.71 -4.27
C THR A 168 -8.46 14.75 -3.20
N PHE A 169 -8.17 14.14 -2.04
CA PHE A 169 -9.10 14.07 -0.92
C PHE A 169 -8.37 13.99 0.42
N GLY A 170 -9.12 14.15 1.51
CA GLY A 170 -8.62 14.03 2.88
C GLY A 170 -7.72 15.17 3.33
N GLN A 171 -7.17 15.04 4.52
CA GLN A 171 -6.24 16.00 5.10
C GLN A 171 -4.88 15.93 4.42
N VAL A 172 -4.19 17.08 4.33
CA VAL A 172 -2.81 17.14 3.84
C VAL A 172 -1.88 16.56 4.90
N LEU A 173 -1.08 15.58 4.51
CA LEU A 173 0.00 15.02 5.33
C LEU A 173 1.24 15.87 5.13
N PHE A 174 1.96 16.16 6.19
CA PHE A 174 3.20 16.93 6.07
C PHE A 174 4.32 16.33 6.91
N ILE A 175 5.54 16.65 6.56
CA ILE A 175 6.74 16.41 7.33
C ILE A 175 7.51 17.74 7.46
N LYS A 176 8.00 18.02 8.64
CA LYS A 176 8.90 19.16 8.88
C LYS A 176 10.15 18.69 9.60
N ILE A 177 11.31 18.97 9.00
CA ILE A 177 12.62 18.60 9.57
C ILE A 177 13.54 19.82 9.62
N THR A 178 14.51 19.77 10.52
CA THR A 178 15.64 20.71 10.56
C THR A 178 16.91 19.96 10.19
N VAL A 179 17.53 20.32 9.06
CA VAL A 179 18.85 19.80 8.70
C VAL A 179 19.89 20.61 9.44
N ILE A 180 20.65 19.97 10.32
CA ILE A 180 21.69 20.62 11.13
C ILE A 180 23.04 20.61 10.40
N GLY A 181 23.81 21.68 10.55
CA GLY A 181 25.20 21.73 10.05
C GLY A 181 26.08 20.71 10.77
N LEU A 182 26.96 20.05 10.03
CA LEU A 182 28.02 19.25 10.63
C LEU A 182 29.02 20.25 11.28
N SER A 183 29.11 20.23 12.60
CA SER A 183 30.16 21.00 13.30
C SER A 183 31.52 20.41 12.90
N SER A 184 32.34 21.19 12.20
CA SER A 184 33.75 20.82 12.01
C SER A 184 34.45 20.79 13.38
N PRO A 185 35.16 19.73 13.76
CA PRO A 185 35.93 19.74 15.00
C PRO A 185 36.91 20.90 14.91
N THR A 186 36.83 21.84 15.86
CA THR A 186 37.85 22.88 16.03
C THR A 186 39.18 22.20 16.31
N PRO A 187 40.24 22.42 15.48
CA PRO A 187 41.56 21.91 15.83
C PRO A 187 41.93 22.48 17.17
N GLY A 188 42.17 21.59 18.15
CA GLY A 188 42.65 22.00 19.47
C GLY A 188 44.01 22.70 19.36
N PRO A 189 44.36 23.55 20.32
CA PRO A 189 45.61 24.32 20.37
C PRO A 189 46.84 23.42 20.50
#